data_4481fe31feb9f77d8f9d50e216c1fd0d
#
_entry.id   4481fe31feb9f77d8f9d50e216c1fd0d
#
_cell.length_a   1.000
_cell.length_b   1.000
_cell.length_c   1.000
_cell.angle_alpha   90.00
_cell.angle_beta   90.00
_cell.angle_gamma   90.00
#
_symmetry.space_group_name_H-M   'P 1'
#
loop_
_entity.id
_entity.type
_entity.pdbx_description
1 polymer ?
#
loop_
_entity_poly.entity_id
_entity_poly.type
_entity_poly.pdbx_seq_one_letter_code
_entity_poly.pdbx_strand_id
1 'polypeptide(L)'
;MKNFFIGLCVAGMLSPVGMSAAGGDIEMERFISSLLEKMTLEEKVGQLSQCSGGFATGPDNTQISRTEEVGKGLLGSMLNVCGVKETRKFQEAAMKSRLKIPMLFGMDVIHGFRTGFPLPLAEAASFDLEAIKMGARCSAREAAAAGLHWTFAPMVDIGWDARWGRVMEGAGEDPYYGAKVAAARVCGLQGDDLSADSTILACIKHFVG
;
A
#
# COMPACT_ATOMS: atom_id res chain seq x y z
N MET A 1 5.63 5.23 14.66
CA MET A 1 4.49 4.32 14.51
C MET A 1 4.43 3.60 13.15
N LYS A 2 5.06 4.13 12.09
CA LYS A 2 5.12 3.47 10.75
C LYS A 2 5.99 2.20 10.71
N ASN A 3 6.93 2.02 11.63
CA ASN A 3 7.88 0.89 11.63
C ASN A 3 7.26 -0.48 11.97
N PHE A 4 5.99 -0.54 12.38
CA PHE A 4 5.39 -1.77 12.91
C PHE A 4 4.73 -2.71 11.88
N PHE A 5 4.53 -2.25 10.64
CA PHE A 5 3.68 -3.00 9.69
C PHE A 5 4.43 -3.62 8.51
N ILE A 6 5.76 -3.55 8.48
CA ILE A 6 6.57 -4.01 7.34
C ILE A 6 6.57 -5.54 7.16
N GLY A 7 6.22 -6.28 8.20
CA GLY A 7 6.39 -7.75 8.23
C GLY A 7 5.33 -8.57 7.50
N LEU A 8 4.14 -8.04 7.21
CA LEU A 8 3.01 -8.90 6.80
C LEU A 8 2.79 -9.02 5.29
N CYS A 9 3.34 -8.12 4.47
CA CYS A 9 3.12 -8.13 3.01
C CYS A 9 4.30 -8.65 2.18
N VAL A 10 5.45 -9.01 2.75
CA VAL A 10 6.67 -9.34 1.98
C VAL A 10 7.20 -10.76 2.22
N ALA A 11 6.43 -11.65 2.81
CA ALA A 11 6.84 -13.03 3.05
C ALA A 11 6.76 -13.95 1.82
N GLY A 12 7.04 -13.44 0.64
CA GLY A 12 7.06 -14.22 -0.58
C GLY A 12 8.12 -13.77 -1.58
N MET A 13 9.23 -14.50 -1.64
CA MET A 13 10.22 -14.52 -2.71
C MET A 13 11.12 -13.30 -2.90
N LEU A 14 12.09 -13.10 -2.01
CA LEU A 14 13.39 -12.53 -2.39
C LEU A 14 14.47 -13.29 -1.63
N SER A 15 15.40 -13.91 -2.37
CA SER A 15 16.63 -14.48 -1.81
C SER A 15 17.38 -13.42 -1.01
N PRO A 16 18.00 -13.75 0.13
CA PRO A 16 18.61 -12.77 0.99
C PRO A 16 19.87 -12.19 0.32
N VAL A 17 19.75 -10.97 -0.18
CA VAL A 17 20.91 -10.10 -0.27
C VAL A 17 21.20 -9.70 1.18
N GLY A 18 22.33 -10.15 1.72
CA GLY A 18 22.68 -9.99 3.11
C GLY A 18 22.63 -8.54 3.57
N MET A 19 21.64 -8.23 4.38
CA MET A 19 21.63 -7.06 5.24
C MET A 19 21.53 -7.54 6.69
N SER A 20 22.53 -7.18 7.45
CA SER A 20 22.64 -7.41 8.89
C SER A 20 21.56 -6.59 9.63
N ALA A 21 20.39 -7.18 9.84
CA ALA A 21 19.30 -6.61 10.64
C ALA A 21 18.92 -7.51 11.83
N ALA A 22 19.87 -8.29 12.32
CA ALA A 22 19.57 -9.41 13.25
C ALA A 22 19.00 -9.02 14.62
N GLY A 23 19.06 -7.77 15.06
CA GLY A 23 18.53 -7.34 16.36
C GLY A 23 17.10 -6.80 16.29
N GLY A 24 16.80 -5.97 15.31
CA GLY A 24 15.48 -5.36 15.15
C GLY A 24 14.38 -6.35 14.75
N ASP A 25 14.74 -7.36 13.96
CA ASP A 25 13.80 -8.39 13.51
C ASP A 25 13.30 -9.26 14.68
N ILE A 26 14.17 -9.61 15.63
CA ILE A 26 13.80 -10.44 16.79
C ILE A 26 12.83 -9.69 17.73
N GLU A 27 13.04 -8.41 17.96
CA GLU A 27 12.17 -7.62 18.82
C GLU A 27 10.80 -7.40 18.15
N MET A 28 10.79 -7.13 16.86
CA MET A 28 9.57 -7.01 16.06
C MET A 28 8.77 -8.33 16.07
N GLU A 29 9.42 -9.46 15.82
CA GLU A 29 8.77 -10.77 15.82
C GLU A 29 8.19 -11.12 17.21
N ARG A 30 8.89 -10.82 18.29
CA ARG A 30 8.37 -11.00 19.64
C ARG A 30 7.15 -10.13 19.91
N PHE A 31 7.19 -8.89 19.47
CA PHE A 31 6.06 -7.98 19.61
C PHE A 31 4.85 -8.49 18.83
N ILE A 32 5.03 -8.88 17.56
CA ILE A 32 3.95 -9.42 16.71
C ILE A 32 3.36 -10.68 17.34
N SER A 33 4.18 -11.62 17.76
CA SER A 33 3.74 -12.86 18.42
C SER A 33 2.93 -12.57 19.69
N SER A 34 3.43 -11.69 20.55
CA SER A 34 2.74 -11.26 21.76
C SER A 34 1.40 -10.56 21.47
N LEU A 35 1.30 -9.82 20.37
CA LEU A 35 0.06 -9.19 19.95
C LEU A 35 -0.94 -10.24 19.43
N LEU A 36 -0.49 -11.16 18.59
CA LEU A 36 -1.31 -12.24 18.03
C LEU A 36 -1.89 -13.16 19.13
N GLU A 37 -1.14 -13.43 20.19
CA GLU A 37 -1.61 -14.21 21.35
C GLU A 37 -2.77 -13.52 22.08
N LYS A 38 -2.78 -12.18 22.10
CA LYS A 38 -3.84 -11.39 22.75
C LYS A 38 -5.08 -11.21 21.89
N MET A 39 -4.99 -11.45 20.58
CA MET A 39 -6.09 -11.23 19.64
C MET A 39 -7.13 -12.35 19.69
N THR A 40 -8.41 -11.96 19.66
CA THR A 40 -9.50 -12.91 19.38
C THR A 40 -9.49 -13.29 17.89
N LEU A 41 -10.25 -14.32 17.53
CA LEU A 41 -10.38 -14.73 16.13
C LEU A 41 -10.97 -13.60 15.27
N GLU A 42 -11.98 -12.92 15.79
CA GLU A 42 -12.65 -11.80 15.12
C GLU A 42 -11.69 -10.64 14.87
N GLU A 43 -10.83 -10.33 15.84
CA GLU A 43 -9.81 -9.28 15.69
C GLU A 43 -8.74 -9.68 14.67
N LYS A 44 -8.35 -10.96 14.61
CA LYS A 44 -7.43 -11.48 13.59
C LYS A 44 -8.02 -11.36 12.19
N VAL A 45 -9.26 -11.78 12.01
CA VAL A 45 -10.00 -11.63 10.74
C VAL A 45 -10.18 -10.15 10.40
N GLY A 46 -10.48 -9.33 11.39
CA GLY A 46 -10.60 -7.88 11.22
C GLY A 46 -9.33 -7.23 10.65
N GLN A 47 -8.13 -7.65 11.09
CA GLN A 47 -6.88 -7.13 10.55
C GLN A 47 -6.66 -7.49 9.06
N LEU A 48 -7.28 -8.56 8.57
CA LEU A 48 -7.27 -8.95 7.16
C LEU A 48 -8.37 -8.27 6.33
N SER A 49 -9.31 -7.58 6.98
CA SER A 49 -10.45 -6.96 6.33
C SER A 49 -10.11 -5.54 5.87
N GLN A 50 -10.48 -5.23 4.64
CA GLN A 50 -10.39 -3.90 4.04
C GLN A 50 -11.77 -3.46 3.53
N CYS A 51 -12.18 -2.24 3.86
CA CYS A 51 -13.43 -1.66 3.38
C CYS A 51 -13.21 -0.31 2.71
N SER A 52 -14.06 0.03 1.74
CA SER A 52 -14.06 1.37 1.15
C SER A 52 -14.70 2.38 2.11
N GLY A 53 -14.08 3.55 2.25
CA GLY A 53 -14.46 4.55 3.25
C GLY A 53 -15.23 5.76 2.75
N GLY A 54 -15.46 5.92 1.46
CA GLY A 54 -16.05 7.17 1.00
C GLY A 54 -16.83 7.11 -0.30
N PHE A 55 -16.54 6.15 -1.14
CA PHE A 55 -17.27 5.91 -2.38
C PHE A 55 -17.72 4.45 -2.38
N ALA A 56 -19.00 4.22 -2.66
CA ALA A 56 -19.49 2.87 -2.86
C ALA A 56 -18.84 2.28 -4.11
N THR A 57 -17.81 1.48 -3.91
CA THR A 57 -17.18 0.68 -4.96
C THR A 57 -17.57 -0.76 -4.72
N GLY A 58 -18.43 -1.31 -5.56
CA GLY A 58 -18.88 -2.69 -5.47
C GLY A 58 -20.32 -2.87 -4.96
N PRO A 59 -20.78 -4.12 -4.81
CA PRO A 59 -22.17 -4.44 -4.50
C PRO A 59 -22.58 -4.15 -3.05
N ASP A 60 -21.62 -3.94 -2.15
CA ASP A 60 -21.91 -3.65 -0.74
C ASP A 60 -22.11 -2.16 -0.52
N ASN A 61 -23.37 -1.74 -0.65
CA ASN A 61 -23.80 -0.36 -0.49
C ASN A 61 -24.38 -0.07 0.92
N THR A 62 -24.06 -0.93 1.89
CA THR A 62 -24.52 -0.74 3.26
C THR A 62 -23.77 0.41 3.91
N GLN A 63 -24.48 1.47 4.28
CA GLN A 63 -23.98 2.59 5.07
C GLN A 63 -23.82 2.17 6.55
N ILE A 64 -23.06 1.12 6.81
CA ILE A 64 -22.69 0.79 8.19
C ILE A 64 -21.67 1.83 8.66
N SER A 65 -21.80 2.26 9.89
CA SER A 65 -20.84 3.18 10.50
C SER A 65 -19.48 2.50 10.66
N ARG A 66 -18.62 2.62 9.64
CA ARG A 66 -17.26 2.03 9.65
C ARG A 66 -16.44 2.47 10.87
N THR A 67 -16.77 3.62 11.45
CA THR A 67 -16.12 4.11 12.67
C THR A 67 -16.34 3.16 13.87
N GLU A 68 -17.51 2.54 13.97
CA GLU A 68 -17.81 1.57 15.04
C GLU A 68 -17.03 0.26 14.84
N GLU A 69 -16.97 -0.26 13.62
CA GLU A 69 -16.19 -1.47 13.30
C GLU A 69 -14.70 -1.27 13.59
N VAL A 70 -14.15 -0.11 13.18
CA VAL A 70 -12.78 0.29 13.49
C VAL A 70 -12.55 0.35 15.00
N GLY A 71 -13.45 0.98 15.75
CA GLY A 71 -13.37 1.09 17.20
C GLY A 71 -13.44 -0.25 17.94
N LYS A 72 -14.05 -1.26 17.32
CA LYS A 72 -14.09 -2.64 17.82
C LYS A 72 -12.87 -3.48 17.40
N GLY A 73 -11.97 -2.95 16.55
CA GLY A 73 -10.81 -3.67 16.03
C GLY A 73 -11.15 -4.71 14.94
N LEU A 74 -12.32 -4.55 14.30
CA LEU A 74 -12.83 -5.47 13.27
C LEU A 74 -12.46 -5.06 11.84
N LEU A 75 -11.59 -4.07 11.68
CA LEU A 75 -11.13 -3.56 10.40
C LEU A 75 -9.68 -3.12 10.50
N GLY A 76 -8.82 -3.69 9.65
CA GLY A 76 -7.37 -3.42 9.65
C GLY A 76 -6.95 -2.32 8.67
N SER A 77 -7.71 -2.14 7.58
CA SER A 77 -7.38 -1.15 6.55
C SER A 77 -8.62 -0.56 5.89
N MET A 78 -8.45 0.62 5.30
CA MET A 78 -9.50 1.28 4.52
C MET A 78 -8.97 1.70 3.15
N LEU A 79 -9.80 1.51 2.13
CA LEU A 79 -9.57 1.94 0.76
C LEU A 79 -10.27 3.28 0.52
N ASN A 80 -9.63 4.16 -0.25
CA ASN A 80 -10.20 5.44 -0.71
C ASN A 80 -10.58 6.43 0.43
N VAL A 81 -9.88 6.34 1.55
CA VAL A 81 -9.95 7.35 2.61
C VAL A 81 -8.67 8.17 2.60
N CYS A 82 -8.79 9.44 2.29
CA CYS A 82 -7.65 10.36 2.27
C CYS A 82 -8.04 11.75 2.82
N GLY A 83 -7.02 12.54 3.13
CA GLY A 83 -7.16 13.82 3.79
C GLY A 83 -7.05 13.72 5.31
N VAL A 84 -6.33 14.67 5.88
CA VAL A 84 -5.93 14.67 7.31
C VAL A 84 -7.13 14.51 8.25
N LYS A 85 -8.25 15.16 7.95
CA LYS A 85 -9.45 15.11 8.80
C LYS A 85 -10.05 13.70 8.85
N GLU A 86 -10.24 13.07 7.70
CA GLU A 86 -10.90 11.76 7.63
C GLU A 86 -9.98 10.64 8.13
N THR A 87 -8.71 10.63 7.73
CA THR A 87 -7.76 9.63 8.20
C THR A 87 -7.55 9.72 9.72
N ARG A 88 -7.49 10.93 10.29
CA ARG A 88 -7.38 11.14 11.73
C ARG A 88 -8.60 10.62 12.49
N LYS A 89 -9.82 10.87 11.98
CA LYS A 89 -11.06 10.37 12.57
C LYS A 89 -11.05 8.86 12.76
N PHE A 90 -10.64 8.12 11.74
CA PHE A 90 -10.56 6.66 11.80
C PHE A 90 -9.38 6.18 12.66
N GLN A 91 -8.23 6.86 12.63
CA GLN A 91 -7.12 6.54 13.54
C GLN A 91 -7.51 6.72 15.01
N GLU A 92 -8.23 7.79 15.33
CA GLU A 92 -8.72 8.03 16.69
C GLU A 92 -9.71 6.93 17.13
N ALA A 93 -10.53 6.43 16.22
CA ALA A 93 -11.41 5.30 16.49
C ALA A 93 -10.61 4.01 16.74
N ALA A 94 -9.62 3.71 15.89
CA ALA A 94 -8.74 2.56 16.04
C ALA A 94 -7.98 2.58 17.39
N MET A 95 -7.50 3.75 17.80
CA MET A 95 -6.80 3.92 19.07
C MET A 95 -7.69 3.78 20.31
N LYS A 96 -9.03 3.73 20.13
CA LYS A 96 -9.99 3.40 21.20
C LYS A 96 -10.29 1.90 21.28
N SER A 97 -9.90 1.12 20.27
CA SER A 97 -10.05 -0.34 20.29
C SER A 97 -9.22 -0.98 21.39
N ARG A 98 -9.57 -2.21 21.77
CA ARG A 98 -8.91 -2.94 22.87
C ARG A 98 -7.39 -3.10 22.67
N LEU A 99 -6.97 -3.36 21.46
CA LEU A 99 -5.56 -3.60 21.11
C LEU A 99 -4.84 -2.36 20.58
N LYS A 100 -5.57 -1.29 20.25
CA LYS A 100 -5.03 -0.01 19.78
C LYS A 100 -4.13 -0.18 18.55
N ILE A 101 -4.51 -1.06 17.63
CA ILE A 101 -3.77 -1.26 16.39
C ILE A 101 -4.15 -0.13 15.41
N PRO A 102 -3.18 0.65 14.90
CA PRO A 102 -3.48 1.73 13.95
C PRO A 102 -4.00 1.19 12.62
N MET A 103 -4.86 1.97 11.96
CA MET A 103 -5.38 1.67 10.62
C MET A 103 -4.34 1.92 9.53
N LEU A 104 -4.39 1.11 8.47
CA LEU A 104 -3.75 1.40 7.19
C LEU A 104 -4.76 2.05 6.23
N PHE A 105 -4.35 3.10 5.53
CA PHE A 105 -5.14 3.74 4.48
C PHE A 105 -4.48 3.51 3.14
N GLY A 106 -5.21 2.89 2.21
CA GLY A 106 -4.77 2.57 0.86
C GLY A 106 -5.56 3.30 -0.22
N MET A 107 -4.92 3.53 -1.35
CA MET A 107 -5.53 4.09 -2.55
C MET A 107 -4.75 3.70 -3.79
N ASP A 108 -5.42 3.68 -4.95
CA ASP A 108 -4.76 3.49 -6.24
C ASP A 108 -4.05 4.77 -6.68
N VAL A 109 -2.78 4.91 -6.31
CA VAL A 109 -1.89 6.01 -6.76
C VAL A 109 -1.03 5.48 -7.89
N ILE A 110 -1.61 5.39 -9.09
CA ILE A 110 -1.02 4.68 -10.23
C ILE A 110 -0.10 5.59 -11.05
N HIS A 111 -0.58 6.79 -11.40
CA HIS A 111 0.18 7.76 -12.19
C HIS A 111 0.03 9.19 -11.65
N GLY A 112 0.22 9.34 -10.36
CA GLY A 112 0.07 10.59 -9.62
C GLY A 112 -1.01 10.50 -8.55
N PHE A 113 -1.04 11.50 -7.68
CA PHE A 113 -2.09 11.67 -6.66
C PHE A 113 -2.81 13.01 -6.86
N ARG A 114 -2.18 14.14 -6.54
CA ARG A 114 -2.68 15.48 -6.88
C ARG A 114 -2.11 15.98 -8.19
N THR A 115 -0.81 15.77 -8.39
CA THR A 115 -0.14 16.00 -9.67
C THR A 115 -0.36 14.78 -10.55
N GLY A 116 -1.00 14.97 -11.71
CA GLY A 116 -1.15 13.93 -12.74
C GLY A 116 0.15 13.76 -13.52
N PHE A 117 0.64 12.52 -13.56
CA PHE A 117 1.76 12.11 -14.44
C PHE A 117 1.23 11.35 -15.66
N PRO A 118 2.04 11.12 -16.69
CA PRO A 118 1.64 10.28 -17.82
C PRO A 118 1.19 8.88 -17.35
N LEU A 119 0.35 8.23 -18.15
CA LEU A 119 -0.04 6.84 -17.90
C LEU A 119 1.20 5.94 -17.83
N PRO A 120 1.20 4.84 -17.06
CA PRO A 120 2.36 3.96 -16.90
C PRO A 120 2.95 3.46 -18.22
N LEU A 121 2.12 3.14 -19.20
CA LEU A 121 2.59 2.74 -20.53
C LEU A 121 3.33 3.89 -21.24
N ALA A 122 2.85 5.11 -21.11
CA ALA A 122 3.50 6.29 -21.69
C ALA A 122 4.81 6.66 -20.96
N GLU A 123 4.83 6.51 -19.62
CA GLU A 123 6.08 6.65 -18.86
C GLU A 123 7.11 5.61 -19.28
N ALA A 124 6.70 4.34 -19.43
CA ALA A 124 7.57 3.27 -19.89
C ALA A 124 8.13 3.56 -21.30
N ALA A 125 7.32 4.09 -22.20
CA ALA A 125 7.76 4.45 -23.56
C ALA A 125 8.83 5.55 -23.60
N SER A 126 9.06 6.27 -22.51
CA SER A 126 10.18 7.22 -22.38
C SER A 126 11.54 6.55 -22.25
N PHE A 127 11.60 5.32 -21.80
CA PHE A 127 12.82 4.59 -21.41
C PHE A 127 13.68 5.29 -20.36
N ASP A 128 13.12 6.27 -19.63
CA ASP A 128 13.78 7.04 -18.59
C ASP A 128 13.37 6.57 -17.20
N LEU A 129 14.12 5.60 -16.65
CA LEU A 129 13.85 5.01 -15.34
C LEU A 129 13.98 6.02 -14.19
N GLU A 130 14.83 7.04 -14.32
CA GLU A 130 14.98 8.08 -13.30
C GLU A 130 13.79 9.02 -13.29
N ALA A 131 13.26 9.41 -14.45
CA ALA A 131 12.02 10.18 -14.53
C ALA A 131 10.83 9.41 -13.95
N ILE A 132 10.71 8.12 -14.25
CA ILE A 132 9.68 7.22 -13.69
C ILE A 132 9.79 7.16 -12.16
N LYS A 133 10.99 6.94 -11.63
CA LYS A 133 11.26 6.93 -10.19
C LYS A 133 10.89 8.27 -9.53
N MET A 134 11.23 9.37 -10.17
CA MET A 134 10.94 10.73 -9.67
C MET A 134 9.43 11.00 -9.65
N GLY A 135 8.69 10.64 -10.70
CA GLY A 135 7.23 10.74 -10.76
C GLY A 135 6.55 9.94 -9.63
N ALA A 136 7.00 8.71 -9.41
CA ALA A 136 6.53 7.87 -8.32
C ALA A 136 6.87 8.49 -6.94
N ARG A 137 8.05 9.08 -6.78
CA ARG A 137 8.47 9.77 -5.55
C ARG A 137 7.60 11.00 -5.26
N CYS A 138 7.29 11.81 -6.26
CA CYS A 138 6.39 12.95 -6.13
C CYS A 138 4.99 12.49 -5.69
N SER A 139 4.47 11.46 -6.33
CA SER A 139 3.17 10.85 -6.01
C SER A 139 3.12 10.35 -4.56
N ALA A 140 4.18 9.68 -4.11
CA ALA A 140 4.29 9.18 -2.74
C ALA A 140 4.26 10.30 -1.70
N ARG A 141 4.99 11.38 -1.94
CA ARG A 141 5.03 12.54 -1.04
C ARG A 141 3.66 13.20 -0.89
N GLU A 142 2.95 13.37 -2.00
CA GLU A 142 1.60 13.95 -1.99
C GLU A 142 0.60 13.03 -1.28
N ALA A 143 0.65 11.73 -1.55
CA ALA A 143 -0.21 10.73 -0.95
C ALA A 143 0.04 10.59 0.56
N ALA A 144 1.30 10.53 0.98
CA ALA A 144 1.68 10.48 2.39
C ALA A 144 1.20 11.73 3.15
N ALA A 145 1.34 12.92 2.56
CA ALA A 145 0.84 14.18 3.12
C ALA A 145 -0.70 14.19 3.27
N ALA A 146 -1.42 13.39 2.46
CA ALA A 146 -2.85 13.20 2.58
C ALA A 146 -3.24 12.07 3.56
N GLY A 147 -2.28 11.48 4.26
CA GLY A 147 -2.50 10.43 5.26
C GLY A 147 -2.59 9.02 4.70
N LEU A 148 -2.19 8.79 3.45
CA LEU A 148 -2.09 7.46 2.87
C LEU A 148 -0.80 6.77 3.30
N HIS A 149 -0.89 5.46 3.53
CA HIS A 149 0.24 4.62 3.93
C HIS A 149 0.62 3.61 2.86
N TRP A 150 -0.29 3.32 1.93
CA TRP A 150 -0.22 2.20 1.03
C TRP A 150 -0.85 2.56 -0.32
N THR A 151 -0.22 2.13 -1.42
CA THR A 151 -0.83 2.22 -2.76
C THR A 151 -0.89 0.85 -3.42
N PHE A 152 -1.91 0.62 -4.24
CA PHE A 152 -2.06 -0.59 -5.07
C PHE A 152 -1.37 -0.38 -6.42
N ALA A 153 -0.07 -0.09 -6.39
CA ALA A 153 0.82 0.12 -7.52
C ALA A 153 2.26 -0.29 -7.15
N PRO A 154 3.09 -0.69 -8.13
CA PRO A 154 2.84 -0.72 -9.58
C PRO A 154 2.10 -1.95 -10.06
N MET A 155 1.40 -1.85 -11.20
CA MET A 155 0.94 -2.97 -11.97
C MET A 155 2.12 -3.55 -12.77
N VAL A 156 2.38 -4.84 -12.61
CA VAL A 156 3.50 -5.55 -13.24
C VAL A 156 3.05 -6.64 -14.21
N ASP A 157 1.76 -6.68 -14.52
CA ASP A 157 1.20 -7.58 -15.53
C ASP A 157 1.82 -7.29 -16.88
N ILE A 158 2.09 -8.35 -17.67
CA ILE A 158 2.69 -8.23 -18.99
C ILE A 158 1.61 -7.94 -20.03
N GLY A 159 1.72 -6.83 -20.73
CA GLY A 159 0.75 -6.37 -21.72
C GLY A 159 0.92 -7.06 -23.09
N TRP A 160 0.61 -8.37 -23.19
CA TRP A 160 0.75 -9.14 -24.42
C TRP A 160 -0.26 -8.77 -25.51
N ASP A 161 -1.45 -8.33 -25.13
CA ASP A 161 -2.54 -8.04 -26.06
C ASP A 161 -3.04 -6.60 -25.84
N ALA A 162 -2.88 -5.78 -26.86
CA ALA A 162 -3.32 -4.38 -26.84
C ALA A 162 -4.85 -4.20 -26.65
N ARG A 163 -5.65 -5.25 -26.85
CA ARG A 163 -7.10 -5.23 -26.60
C ARG A 163 -7.46 -5.34 -25.13
N TRP A 164 -6.51 -5.73 -24.29
CA TRP A 164 -6.74 -5.77 -22.85
C TRP A 164 -6.98 -4.35 -22.28
N GLY A 165 -8.14 -4.14 -21.66
CA GLY A 165 -8.60 -2.81 -21.23
C GLY A 165 -7.69 -2.11 -20.24
N ARG A 166 -6.78 -2.84 -19.57
CA ARG A 166 -5.84 -2.31 -18.58
C ARG A 166 -4.39 -2.25 -19.06
N VAL A 167 -4.13 -2.48 -20.34
CA VAL A 167 -2.76 -2.47 -20.90
C VAL A 167 -2.03 -1.15 -20.59
N MET A 168 -2.76 -0.04 -20.50
CA MET A 168 -2.22 1.29 -20.22
C MET A 168 -1.65 1.46 -18.79
N GLU A 169 -2.03 0.58 -17.87
CA GLU A 169 -1.56 0.64 -16.49
C GLU A 169 -0.21 -0.05 -16.28
N GLY A 170 0.27 -0.84 -17.25
CA GLY A 170 1.51 -1.59 -17.22
C GLY A 170 2.64 -0.94 -18.00
N ALA A 171 3.79 -1.61 -18.02
CA ALA A 171 5.00 -1.14 -18.68
C ALA A 171 5.18 -1.68 -20.12
N GLY A 172 4.18 -2.38 -20.69
CA GLY A 172 4.23 -2.97 -22.00
C GLY A 172 4.45 -4.47 -21.99
N GLU A 173 4.96 -5.01 -23.12
CA GLU A 173 5.03 -6.45 -23.39
C GLU A 173 6.37 -7.10 -22.99
N ASP A 174 7.42 -6.32 -22.76
CA ASP A 174 8.76 -6.83 -22.44
C ASP A 174 8.89 -7.06 -20.92
N PRO A 175 9.00 -8.31 -20.45
CA PRO A 175 9.11 -8.62 -19.03
C PRO A 175 10.42 -8.12 -18.40
N TYR A 176 11.51 -8.05 -19.15
CA TYR A 176 12.78 -7.53 -18.63
C TYR A 176 12.68 -6.03 -18.34
N TYR A 177 12.18 -5.27 -19.31
CA TYR A 177 12.01 -3.83 -19.14
C TYR A 177 10.92 -3.53 -18.09
N GLY A 178 9.82 -4.27 -18.12
CA GLY A 178 8.76 -4.18 -17.10
C GLY A 178 9.29 -4.36 -15.67
N ALA A 179 10.21 -5.31 -15.47
CA ALA A 179 10.86 -5.49 -14.16
C ALA A 179 11.71 -4.29 -13.74
N LYS A 180 12.39 -3.61 -14.68
CA LYS A 180 13.16 -2.38 -14.40
C LYS A 180 12.25 -1.21 -14.03
N VAL A 181 11.16 -1.04 -14.77
CA VAL A 181 10.13 -0.02 -14.48
C VAL A 181 9.49 -0.28 -13.11
N ALA A 182 9.13 -1.52 -12.80
CA ALA A 182 8.58 -1.89 -11.52
C ALA A 182 9.53 -1.53 -10.37
N ALA A 183 10.81 -1.89 -10.48
CA ALA A 183 11.82 -1.54 -9.49
C ALA A 183 11.95 -0.02 -9.30
N ALA A 184 12.00 0.74 -10.39
CA ALA A 184 12.06 2.21 -10.34
C ALA A 184 10.85 2.81 -9.61
N ARG A 185 9.65 2.33 -9.92
CA ARG A 185 8.41 2.79 -9.25
C ARG A 185 8.38 2.42 -7.77
N VAL A 186 8.71 1.19 -7.41
CA VAL A 186 8.78 0.76 -6.00
C VAL A 186 9.79 1.62 -5.23
N CYS A 187 11.00 1.82 -5.78
CA CYS A 187 12.02 2.69 -5.15
C CYS A 187 11.51 4.14 -5.01
N GLY A 188 10.79 4.65 -6.00
CA GLY A 188 10.19 5.97 -5.91
C GLY A 188 9.12 6.07 -4.83
N LEU A 189 8.19 5.12 -4.76
CA LEU A 189 7.11 5.09 -3.77
C LEU A 189 7.62 4.91 -2.35
N GLN A 190 8.53 3.96 -2.14
CA GLN A 190 9.03 3.57 -0.82
C GLN A 190 10.22 4.40 -0.34
N GLY A 191 10.93 5.07 -1.28
CA GLY A 191 12.15 5.81 -0.93
C GLY A 191 13.22 4.91 -0.33
N ASP A 192 14.19 5.51 0.32
CA ASP A 192 15.30 4.80 0.98
C ASP A 192 14.98 4.39 2.42
N ASP A 193 13.96 5.00 3.02
CA ASP A 193 13.51 4.73 4.39
C ASP A 193 11.98 4.79 4.47
N LEU A 194 11.35 3.63 4.67
CA LEU A 194 9.89 3.52 4.84
C LEU A 194 9.36 4.15 6.13
N SER A 195 10.22 4.44 7.09
CA SER A 195 9.83 5.16 8.31
C SER A 195 9.63 6.65 8.09
N ALA A 196 10.12 7.18 6.96
CA ALA A 196 9.99 8.59 6.62
C ALA A 196 8.54 8.97 6.33
N ASP A 197 8.13 10.16 6.79
CA ASP A 197 6.76 10.67 6.65
C ASP A 197 6.33 10.96 5.20
N SER A 198 7.26 10.87 4.26
CA SER A 198 7.05 11.17 2.84
C SER A 198 6.97 9.93 1.95
N THR A 199 6.93 8.73 2.52
CA THR A 199 6.92 7.45 1.81
C THR A 199 5.58 6.73 1.99
N ILE A 200 5.25 5.84 1.04
CA ILE A 200 4.11 4.93 1.13
C ILE A 200 4.55 3.53 0.71
N LEU A 201 3.89 2.52 1.23
CA LEU A 201 4.09 1.13 0.81
C LEU A 201 3.63 0.94 -0.63
N ALA A 202 4.45 0.30 -1.44
CA ALA A 202 4.07 -0.18 -2.76
C ALA A 202 3.39 -1.56 -2.66
N CYS A 203 2.52 -1.86 -3.61
CA CYS A 203 1.91 -3.17 -3.77
C CYS A 203 2.01 -3.61 -5.22
N ILE A 204 2.85 -4.59 -5.48
CA ILE A 204 2.97 -5.20 -6.80
C ILE A 204 1.69 -5.97 -7.11
N LYS A 205 1.03 -5.66 -8.22
CA LYS A 205 -0.22 -6.29 -8.64
C LYS A 205 -0.18 -6.68 -10.11
N HIS A 206 -0.93 -7.67 -10.57
CA HIS A 206 -1.83 -8.48 -9.76
C HIS A 206 -1.20 -9.85 -9.61
N PHE A 207 -0.87 -10.25 -8.40
CA PHE A 207 -0.22 -11.53 -8.16
C PHE A 207 -1.09 -12.67 -8.69
N VAL A 208 -0.49 -13.50 -9.57
CA VAL A 208 -1.13 -14.59 -10.32
C VAL A 208 -2.20 -14.13 -11.34
N GLY A 209 -2.11 -12.93 -11.86
CA GLY A 209 -2.75 -12.45 -13.08
C GLY A 209 -4.26 -12.43 -13.14
#